data_f16b6f216448de513a192b4bb73ec1bb
#
_entry.id   f16b6f216448de513a192b4bb73ec1bb
#
_cell.length_a   1.000
_cell.length_b   1.000
_cell.length_c   1.000
_cell.angle_alpha   90.00
_cell.angle_beta   90.00
_cell.angle_gamma   90.00
#
_symmetry.space_group_name_H-M   'P 1'
#
loop_
_entity.id
_entity.type
_entity.pdbx_description
1 polymer ?
#
loop_
_entity_poly.entity_id
_entity_poly.type
_entity_poly.pdbx_seq_one_letter_code
_entity_poly.pdbx_strand_id
1 'polypeptide(L)'
;MKKTMILLLTIWATITISAQDSLRIRLDSLLKDPMFETSQVGLMVYDLTADSVYYQHNARQLLRPASTMKLVTAITALDQLGSSYQFRTRLYHTGTISNGCLNGDIYCVGGFDPMVDMEDVKAFAHQLHALGVDTLRGRIVTDCTMKEDLDYGEGWCWDDDNPRLKPLMIGRQDIFVDALVEEMMNDSIFIEQVQVTNGRCPADATLVATRSHTIDQVLIPMMKQSDNYYAEALFYQIAASTGRRPAKASDGRHVVKKLISHIGLGSQPYKIADGSGLSLYNYLSAELETMLLRYAWLHGTIYDHLYPALPVAGYDGTLEKRMTQGPAEGNVRAKTGTLTGISSLAGYCEAENGHQLCFSIINQGVMRNADGKAFQDRFCQVLCGEKEEVKGVKEVKEVKRSARSAQKRRGRRR
;
A
#
# COMPACT_ATOMS: atom_id res chain seq x y z
N MET A 1 44.89 15.87 31.73
CA MET A 1 44.20 15.67 30.45
C MET A 1 43.31 14.40 30.39
N LYS A 2 43.74 13.20 30.76
CA LYS A 2 42.93 12.00 30.71
C LYS A 2 41.67 12.00 31.61
N LYS A 3 41.72 12.55 32.80
CA LYS A 3 40.56 12.61 33.72
C LYS A 3 39.48 13.61 33.27
N THR A 4 39.84 14.69 32.62
CA THR A 4 38.89 15.68 32.06
C THR A 4 38.18 15.15 30.81
N MET A 5 38.88 14.32 29.99
CA MET A 5 38.30 13.72 28.81
C MET A 5 37.27 12.61 29.15
N ILE A 6 37.54 11.82 30.24
CA ILE A 6 36.59 10.84 30.75
C ILE A 6 35.32 11.48 31.29
N LEU A 7 35.43 12.64 31.97
CA LEU A 7 34.27 13.38 32.49
C LEU A 7 33.41 13.97 31.38
N LEU A 8 34.01 14.46 30.30
CA LEU A 8 33.27 14.94 29.10
C LEU A 8 32.54 13.84 28.35
N LEU A 9 33.15 12.65 28.23
CA LEU A 9 32.53 11.49 27.62
C LEU A 9 31.34 10.93 28.43
N THR A 10 31.44 10.96 29.77
CA THR A 10 30.33 10.54 30.65
C THR A 10 29.18 11.54 30.64
N ILE A 11 29.44 12.85 30.52
CA ILE A 11 28.39 13.88 30.37
C ILE A 11 27.67 13.72 29.03
N TRP A 12 28.36 13.42 27.94
CA TRP A 12 27.73 13.16 26.64
C TRP A 12 26.87 11.90 26.67
N ALA A 13 27.33 10.83 27.30
CA ALA A 13 26.55 9.60 27.44
C ALA A 13 25.30 9.77 28.30
N THR A 14 25.37 10.58 29.36
CA THR A 14 24.21 10.87 30.21
C THR A 14 23.16 11.79 29.52
N ILE A 15 23.58 12.72 28.66
CA ILE A 15 22.68 13.57 27.90
C ILE A 15 21.91 12.76 26.84
N THR A 16 22.56 11.84 26.15
CA THR A 16 21.89 10.96 25.16
C THR A 16 20.91 10.00 25.81
N ILE A 17 21.25 9.40 26.95
CA ILE A 17 20.35 8.53 27.72
C ILE A 17 19.10 9.33 28.17
N SER A 18 19.24 10.57 28.65
CA SER A 18 18.11 11.39 29.11
C SER A 18 17.18 11.82 27.97
N ALA A 19 17.68 12.02 26.74
CA ALA A 19 16.86 12.40 25.59
C ALA A 19 16.01 11.21 25.10
N GLN A 20 16.57 10.02 25.05
CA GLN A 20 15.86 8.81 24.68
C GLN A 20 14.80 8.40 25.71
N ASP A 21 15.10 8.55 27.01
CA ASP A 21 14.13 8.33 28.08
C ASP A 21 12.99 9.36 28.02
N SER A 22 13.31 10.61 27.70
CA SER A 22 12.30 11.67 27.53
C SER A 22 11.32 11.37 26.41
N LEU A 23 11.77 10.86 25.26
CA LEU A 23 10.90 10.50 24.14
C LEU A 23 10.02 9.28 24.47
N ARG A 24 10.58 8.26 25.12
CA ARG A 24 9.79 7.10 25.58
C ARG A 24 8.68 7.51 26.55
N ILE A 25 8.98 8.38 27.50
CA ILE A 25 7.96 8.90 28.44
C ILE A 25 6.85 9.64 27.70
N ARG A 26 7.18 10.40 26.66
CA ARG A 26 6.17 11.10 25.82
C ARG A 26 5.29 10.10 25.04
N LEU A 27 5.89 9.07 24.44
CA LEU A 27 5.14 8.01 23.74
C LEU A 27 4.24 7.22 24.72
N ASP A 28 4.75 6.90 25.92
CA ASP A 28 3.96 6.25 26.98
C ASP A 28 2.80 7.14 27.47
N SER A 29 2.96 8.47 27.43
CA SER A 29 1.87 9.38 27.80
C SER A 29 0.73 9.35 26.78
N LEU A 30 1.01 9.15 25.49
CA LEU A 30 -0.01 9.01 24.45
C LEU A 30 -0.87 7.76 24.65
N LEU A 31 -0.29 6.69 25.20
CA LEU A 31 -1.04 5.46 25.51
C LEU A 31 -2.01 5.59 26.68
N LYS A 32 -2.00 6.72 27.39
CA LYS A 32 -3.00 7.06 28.42
C LYS A 32 -4.25 7.75 27.84
N ASP A 33 -4.36 7.85 26.51
CA ASP A 33 -5.55 8.39 25.85
C ASP A 33 -6.78 7.56 26.23
N PRO A 34 -7.90 8.18 26.65
CA PRO A 34 -9.11 7.47 27.05
C PRO A 34 -9.66 6.50 26.00
N MET A 35 -9.34 6.67 24.72
CA MET A 35 -9.76 5.72 23.68
C MET A 35 -9.26 4.29 23.96
N PHE A 36 -8.15 4.12 24.69
CA PHE A 36 -7.58 2.81 24.99
C PHE A 36 -8.26 2.09 26.17
N GLU A 37 -9.22 2.72 26.84
CA GLU A 37 -10.09 2.01 27.79
C GLU A 37 -10.97 0.95 27.08
N THR A 38 -11.31 1.17 25.81
CA THR A 38 -12.20 0.31 25.01
C THR A 38 -11.62 -0.20 23.71
N SER A 39 -10.42 0.26 23.32
CA SER A 39 -9.75 -0.12 22.08
C SER A 39 -8.37 -0.69 22.34
N GLN A 40 -7.81 -1.33 21.31
CA GLN A 40 -6.48 -1.93 21.34
C GLN A 40 -5.55 -1.24 20.37
N VAL A 41 -4.24 -1.22 20.69
CA VAL A 41 -3.19 -0.78 19.78
C VAL A 41 -1.99 -1.71 19.82
N GLY A 42 -1.50 -2.07 18.64
CA GLY A 42 -0.19 -2.66 18.43
C GLY A 42 0.73 -1.61 17.80
N LEU A 43 1.89 -1.42 18.40
CA LEU A 43 2.87 -0.41 18.02
C LEU A 43 4.26 -1.00 17.94
N MET A 44 5.02 -0.65 16.90
CA MET A 44 6.46 -0.85 16.85
C MET A 44 7.14 0.28 16.09
N VAL A 45 8.23 0.77 16.63
CA VAL A 45 9.16 1.70 15.99
C VAL A 45 10.54 1.06 15.99
N TYR A 46 11.17 1.04 14.84
CA TYR A 46 12.52 0.53 14.66
C TYR A 46 13.43 1.66 14.16
N ASP A 47 14.55 1.83 14.82
CA ASP A 47 15.60 2.76 14.42
C ASP A 47 16.48 2.07 13.36
N LEU A 48 16.33 2.51 12.11
CA LEU A 48 17.06 1.97 10.96
C LEU A 48 18.54 2.40 10.95
N THR A 49 18.85 3.54 11.58
CA THR A 49 20.21 4.06 11.69
C THR A 49 21.00 3.32 12.76
N ALA A 50 20.37 3.06 13.92
CA ALA A 50 20.98 2.33 15.02
C ALA A 50 20.78 0.80 14.93
N ASP A 51 20.00 0.33 13.95
CA ASP A 51 19.60 -1.05 13.73
C ASP A 51 19.04 -1.75 14.99
N SER A 52 18.08 -1.08 15.65
CA SER A 52 17.54 -1.56 16.93
C SER A 52 16.07 -1.19 17.11
N VAL A 53 15.37 -1.95 17.96
CA VAL A 53 13.99 -1.61 18.37
C VAL A 53 14.04 -0.35 19.23
N TYR A 54 13.38 0.70 18.74
CA TYR A 54 13.31 1.99 19.42
C TYR A 54 12.19 2.03 20.45
N TYR A 55 10.97 1.62 20.06
CA TYR A 55 9.79 1.58 20.91
C TYR A 55 8.85 0.46 20.48
N GLN A 56 8.18 -0.16 21.45
CA GLN A 56 7.14 -1.16 21.15
C GLN A 56 6.09 -1.24 22.26
N HIS A 57 4.84 -1.47 21.83
CA HIS A 57 3.72 -1.75 22.72
C HIS A 57 2.79 -2.75 22.03
N ASN A 58 2.54 -3.91 22.66
CA ASN A 58 1.74 -4.99 22.06
C ASN A 58 2.16 -5.33 20.60
N ALA A 59 3.45 -5.17 20.26
CA ALA A 59 3.94 -5.23 18.88
C ALA A 59 3.62 -6.55 18.18
N ARG A 60 3.51 -7.66 18.94
CA ARG A 60 3.22 -9.02 18.44
C ARG A 60 1.75 -9.38 18.47
N GLN A 61 0.89 -8.51 18.98
CA GLN A 61 -0.55 -8.75 19.00
C GLN A 61 -1.10 -8.83 17.58
N LEU A 62 -1.89 -9.86 17.30
CA LEU A 62 -2.56 -10.00 16.01
C LEU A 62 -3.76 -9.06 15.93
N LEU A 63 -3.70 -8.16 14.99
CA LEU A 63 -4.72 -7.16 14.71
C LEU A 63 -5.04 -7.14 13.22
N ARG A 64 -6.18 -6.56 12.86
CA ARG A 64 -6.55 -6.37 11.47
C ARG A 64 -5.82 -5.17 10.90
N PRO A 65 -5.00 -5.35 9.84
CA PRO A 65 -4.17 -4.27 9.30
C PRO A 65 -4.96 -3.24 8.49
N ALA A 66 -6.13 -3.58 8.00
CA ALA A 66 -6.77 -2.85 6.92
C ALA A 66 -5.78 -2.63 5.75
N SER A 67 -5.80 -1.49 5.09
CA SER A 67 -4.98 -1.25 3.89
C SER A 67 -3.47 -1.11 4.13
N THR A 68 -2.95 -1.21 5.38
CA THR A 68 -1.51 -1.39 5.58
C THR A 68 -1.03 -2.78 5.12
N MET A 69 -1.95 -3.74 4.93
CA MET A 69 -1.68 -5.00 4.21
C MET A 69 -1.02 -4.78 2.85
N LYS A 70 -1.31 -3.65 2.17
CA LYS A 70 -0.71 -3.30 0.88
C LYS A 70 0.82 -3.13 0.95
N LEU A 71 1.38 -2.82 2.12
CA LEU A 71 2.84 -2.85 2.32
C LEU A 71 3.40 -4.26 2.19
N VAL A 72 2.71 -5.24 2.79
CA VAL A 72 3.10 -6.66 2.70
C VAL A 72 3.07 -7.11 1.24
N THR A 73 2.00 -6.76 0.52
CA THR A 73 1.82 -7.10 -0.91
C THR A 73 2.89 -6.43 -1.77
N ALA A 74 3.14 -5.12 -1.58
CA ALA A 74 4.12 -4.36 -2.36
C ALA A 74 5.55 -4.89 -2.16
N ILE A 75 5.96 -5.08 -0.89
CA ILE A 75 7.30 -5.58 -0.56
C ILE A 75 7.49 -6.99 -1.11
N THR A 76 6.49 -7.86 -0.96
CA THR A 76 6.54 -9.22 -1.52
C THR A 76 6.63 -9.21 -3.04
N ALA A 77 5.88 -8.33 -3.71
CA ALA A 77 5.91 -8.24 -5.16
C ALA A 77 7.27 -7.75 -5.68
N LEU A 78 7.83 -6.71 -5.06
CA LEU A 78 9.15 -6.18 -5.43
C LEU A 78 10.25 -7.22 -5.18
N ASP A 79 10.17 -7.98 -4.09
CA ASP A 79 11.08 -9.08 -3.78
C ASP A 79 10.98 -10.23 -4.78
N GLN A 80 9.77 -10.69 -5.09
CA GLN A 80 9.50 -11.89 -5.88
C GLN A 80 9.56 -11.65 -7.40
N LEU A 81 9.05 -10.51 -7.87
CA LEU A 81 8.92 -10.18 -9.28
C LEU A 81 10.05 -9.28 -9.79
N GLY A 82 10.66 -8.51 -8.89
CA GLY A 82 11.67 -7.50 -9.20
C GLY A 82 11.07 -6.16 -9.65
N SER A 83 11.87 -5.12 -9.55
CA SER A 83 11.48 -3.74 -9.85
C SER A 83 11.24 -3.46 -11.35
N SER A 84 11.77 -4.28 -12.24
CA SER A 84 11.57 -4.18 -13.70
C SER A 84 10.32 -4.92 -14.19
N TYR A 85 9.51 -5.49 -13.28
CA TYR A 85 8.33 -6.24 -13.63
C TYR A 85 7.32 -5.39 -14.41
N GLN A 86 6.68 -6.02 -15.41
CA GLN A 86 5.64 -5.42 -16.24
C GLN A 86 4.38 -6.28 -16.25
N PHE A 87 3.26 -5.67 -15.95
CA PHE A 87 1.94 -6.20 -16.26
C PHE A 87 1.75 -6.20 -17.77
N ARG A 88 1.07 -7.20 -18.34
CA ARG A 88 0.95 -7.30 -19.80
C ARG A 88 -0.42 -7.81 -20.20
N THR A 89 -1.12 -7.00 -21.00
CA THR A 89 -2.31 -7.43 -21.74
C THR A 89 -1.91 -7.65 -23.18
N ARG A 90 -2.37 -8.76 -23.81
CA ARG A 90 -1.93 -9.15 -25.15
C ARG A 90 -3.11 -9.49 -26.03
N LEU A 91 -2.95 -9.16 -27.30
CA LEU A 91 -3.88 -9.55 -28.35
C LEU A 91 -3.18 -10.56 -29.27
N TYR A 92 -3.87 -11.66 -29.58
CA TYR A 92 -3.42 -12.68 -30.52
C TYR A 92 -4.50 -12.95 -31.55
N HIS A 93 -4.14 -13.57 -32.68
CA HIS A 93 -5.06 -14.16 -33.62
C HIS A 93 -4.68 -15.59 -33.95
N THR A 94 -5.65 -16.37 -34.38
CA THR A 94 -5.46 -17.65 -35.06
C THR A 94 -5.89 -17.55 -36.53
N GLY A 95 -5.63 -18.57 -37.32
CA GLY A 95 -6.02 -18.62 -38.72
C GLY A 95 -5.16 -17.76 -39.64
N THR A 96 -5.68 -17.37 -40.78
CA THR A 96 -4.95 -16.71 -41.86
C THR A 96 -5.56 -15.37 -42.23
N ILE A 97 -4.69 -14.38 -42.53
CA ILE A 97 -5.08 -13.08 -43.12
C ILE A 97 -4.88 -13.19 -44.63
N SER A 98 -5.97 -13.03 -45.41
CA SER A 98 -5.91 -13.01 -46.85
C SER A 98 -6.93 -12.02 -47.42
N ASN A 99 -6.52 -11.22 -48.40
CA ASN A 99 -7.36 -10.22 -49.05
C ASN A 99 -8.10 -9.31 -48.05
N GLY A 100 -7.41 -8.83 -47.03
CA GLY A 100 -7.98 -8.00 -45.97
C GLY A 100 -8.84 -8.74 -44.92
N CYS A 101 -9.03 -10.05 -45.08
CA CYS A 101 -9.89 -10.83 -44.20
C CYS A 101 -9.08 -11.75 -43.26
N LEU A 102 -9.29 -11.63 -41.96
CA LEU A 102 -8.85 -12.59 -40.97
C LEU A 102 -9.88 -13.69 -40.84
N ASN A 103 -9.52 -14.89 -41.37
CA ASN A 103 -10.31 -16.14 -41.20
C ASN A 103 -9.79 -16.89 -39.98
N GLY A 104 -10.24 -16.50 -38.79
CA GLY A 104 -9.77 -17.01 -37.51
C GLY A 104 -10.24 -16.16 -36.34
N ASP A 105 -9.94 -16.61 -35.14
CA ASP A 105 -10.38 -15.96 -33.90
C ASP A 105 -9.34 -14.94 -33.40
N ILE A 106 -9.79 -13.90 -32.70
CA ILE A 106 -8.98 -12.97 -31.92
C ILE A 106 -9.04 -13.37 -30.45
N TYR A 107 -7.87 -13.41 -29.79
CA TYR A 107 -7.75 -13.73 -28.37
C TYR A 107 -7.26 -12.52 -27.58
N CYS A 108 -8.10 -12.03 -26.66
CA CYS A 108 -7.77 -11.00 -25.69
C CYS A 108 -7.25 -11.67 -24.42
N VAL A 109 -5.94 -11.67 -24.22
CA VAL A 109 -5.30 -12.34 -23.08
C VAL A 109 -5.08 -11.33 -21.96
N GLY A 110 -5.93 -11.41 -20.93
CA GLY A 110 -5.86 -10.56 -19.76
C GLY A 110 -4.70 -10.94 -18.85
N GLY A 111 -3.82 -9.99 -18.60
CA GLY A 111 -2.69 -10.15 -17.68
C GLY A 111 -2.95 -9.60 -16.27
N PHE A 112 -4.21 -9.29 -15.94
CA PHE A 112 -4.59 -8.60 -14.71
C PHE A 112 -3.79 -7.32 -14.52
N ASP A 113 -3.70 -6.54 -15.59
CA ASP A 113 -3.11 -5.20 -15.61
C ASP A 113 -4.19 -4.19 -15.22
N PRO A 114 -4.11 -3.55 -14.03
CA PRO A 114 -5.15 -2.64 -13.56
C PRO A 114 -5.08 -1.27 -14.23
N MET A 115 -4.05 -1.02 -15.04
CA MET A 115 -3.80 0.26 -15.71
C MET A 115 -4.38 0.31 -17.13
N VAL A 116 -4.88 -0.81 -17.68
CA VAL A 116 -5.43 -0.84 -19.04
C VAL A 116 -6.50 0.24 -19.21
N ASP A 117 -6.36 1.05 -20.25
CA ASP A 117 -7.25 2.14 -20.58
C ASP A 117 -7.72 2.10 -22.05
N MET A 118 -8.49 3.12 -22.47
CA MET A 118 -9.00 3.21 -23.83
C MET A 118 -7.91 3.41 -24.89
N GLU A 119 -6.78 4.03 -24.54
CA GLU A 119 -5.66 4.22 -25.48
C GLU A 119 -4.97 2.87 -25.76
N ASP A 120 -4.92 1.97 -24.77
CA ASP A 120 -4.44 0.61 -24.99
C ASP A 120 -5.34 -0.16 -25.94
N VAL A 121 -6.66 -0.01 -25.79
CA VAL A 121 -7.64 -0.68 -26.65
C VAL A 121 -7.58 -0.17 -28.08
N LYS A 122 -7.49 1.16 -28.27
CA LYS A 122 -7.26 1.78 -29.60
C LYS A 122 -5.98 1.25 -30.26
N ALA A 123 -4.89 1.14 -29.47
CA ALA A 123 -3.65 0.60 -30.00
C ALA A 123 -3.78 -0.86 -30.44
N PHE A 124 -4.61 -1.69 -29.78
CA PHE A 124 -4.88 -3.05 -30.23
C PHE A 124 -5.67 -3.07 -31.56
N ALA A 125 -6.72 -2.26 -31.70
CA ALA A 125 -7.49 -2.16 -32.94
C ALA A 125 -6.60 -1.68 -34.10
N HIS A 126 -5.80 -0.63 -33.86
CA HIS A 126 -4.87 -0.10 -34.86
C HIS A 126 -3.82 -1.12 -35.31
N GLN A 127 -3.31 -1.94 -34.40
CA GLN A 127 -2.34 -3.00 -34.79
C GLN A 127 -2.98 -4.12 -35.63
N LEU A 128 -4.26 -4.46 -35.39
CA LEU A 128 -5.01 -5.37 -36.25
C LEU A 128 -5.16 -4.81 -37.67
N HIS A 129 -5.56 -3.56 -37.81
CA HIS A 129 -5.65 -2.89 -39.08
C HIS A 129 -4.28 -2.80 -39.79
N ALA A 130 -3.22 -2.48 -39.06
CA ALA A 130 -1.86 -2.41 -39.59
C ALA A 130 -1.34 -3.77 -40.12
N LEU A 131 -1.86 -4.89 -39.62
CA LEU A 131 -1.61 -6.22 -40.16
C LEU A 131 -2.39 -6.51 -41.45
N GLY A 132 -3.19 -5.54 -41.94
CA GLY A 132 -4.03 -5.67 -43.14
C GLY A 132 -5.36 -6.38 -42.86
N VAL A 133 -5.88 -6.29 -41.66
CA VAL A 133 -7.21 -6.83 -41.31
C VAL A 133 -8.27 -5.76 -41.52
N ASP A 134 -9.10 -5.87 -42.55
CA ASP A 134 -10.27 -5.03 -42.84
C ASP A 134 -11.58 -5.75 -42.46
N THR A 135 -11.52 -7.08 -42.33
CA THR A 135 -12.69 -7.91 -41.97
C THR A 135 -12.29 -9.02 -41.03
N LEU A 136 -13.05 -9.21 -39.95
CA LEU A 136 -12.95 -10.34 -39.03
C LEU A 136 -14.06 -11.36 -39.34
N ARG A 137 -13.64 -12.59 -39.69
CA ARG A 137 -14.47 -13.80 -39.78
C ARG A 137 -14.06 -14.79 -38.73
N GLY A 138 -14.61 -14.63 -37.52
CA GLY A 138 -14.27 -15.44 -36.36
C GLY A 138 -14.81 -14.84 -35.08
N ARG A 139 -14.37 -15.39 -34.00
CA ARG A 139 -14.81 -15.00 -32.64
C ARG A 139 -13.81 -14.06 -31.96
N ILE A 140 -14.30 -13.33 -30.99
CA ILE A 140 -13.47 -12.65 -29.98
C ILE A 140 -13.49 -13.53 -28.73
N VAL A 141 -12.33 -14.01 -28.32
CA VAL A 141 -12.16 -14.92 -27.19
C VAL A 141 -11.44 -14.22 -26.07
N THR A 142 -12.02 -14.18 -24.87
CA THR A 142 -11.38 -13.64 -23.69
C THR A 142 -10.64 -14.74 -22.93
N ASP A 143 -9.33 -14.60 -22.78
CA ASP A 143 -8.50 -15.47 -21.94
C ASP A 143 -8.20 -14.80 -20.61
N CYS A 144 -9.01 -15.10 -19.60
CA CYS A 144 -8.82 -14.69 -18.21
C CYS A 144 -8.21 -15.80 -17.34
N THR A 145 -7.63 -16.85 -17.96
CA THR A 145 -7.15 -18.06 -17.26
C THR A 145 -5.85 -17.84 -16.47
N MET A 146 -5.32 -16.60 -16.40
CA MET A 146 -4.15 -16.30 -15.57
C MET A 146 -4.43 -16.51 -14.08
N LYS A 147 -5.65 -16.28 -13.61
CA LYS A 147 -6.09 -16.48 -12.23
C LYS A 147 -7.33 -17.36 -12.15
N GLU A 148 -7.60 -17.90 -10.96
CA GLU A 148 -8.83 -18.61 -10.65
C GLU A 148 -10.08 -17.75 -10.91
N ASP A 149 -11.17 -18.37 -11.30
CA ASP A 149 -12.43 -17.69 -11.62
C ASP A 149 -13.23 -17.36 -10.34
N LEU A 150 -12.71 -16.41 -9.58
CA LEU A 150 -13.34 -15.83 -8.39
C LEU A 150 -13.40 -14.33 -8.55
N ASP A 151 -14.60 -13.76 -8.47
CA ASP A 151 -14.86 -12.34 -8.64
C ASP A 151 -14.44 -11.51 -7.41
N TYR A 152 -14.33 -12.12 -6.21
CA TYR A 152 -14.08 -11.42 -4.95
C TYR A 152 -13.01 -12.11 -4.13
N GLY A 153 -12.32 -11.34 -3.30
CA GLY A 153 -11.37 -11.84 -2.32
C GLY A 153 -12.04 -12.60 -1.17
N GLU A 154 -11.26 -13.45 -0.48
CA GLU A 154 -11.75 -14.21 0.67
C GLU A 154 -12.26 -13.27 1.78
N GLY A 155 -13.54 -13.40 2.15
CA GLY A 155 -14.16 -12.60 3.22
C GLY A 155 -14.58 -11.18 2.80
N TRP A 156 -14.63 -10.88 1.50
CA TRP A 156 -15.24 -9.66 1.00
C TRP A 156 -16.76 -9.75 1.05
N CYS A 157 -17.41 -8.64 1.35
CA CYS A 157 -18.85 -8.54 1.35
C CYS A 157 -19.36 -8.10 -0.04
N TRP A 158 -20.58 -8.49 -0.37
CA TRP A 158 -21.20 -8.16 -1.66
C TRP A 158 -21.50 -6.65 -1.82
N ASP A 159 -21.58 -5.94 -0.70
CA ASP A 159 -21.82 -4.49 -0.61
C ASP A 159 -20.53 -3.66 -0.44
N ASP A 160 -19.37 -4.31 -0.48
CA ASP A 160 -18.10 -3.60 -0.56
C ASP A 160 -17.98 -2.89 -1.92
N ASP A 161 -17.56 -1.63 -1.89
CA ASP A 161 -17.34 -0.82 -3.12
C ASP A 161 -16.04 -1.24 -3.82
N ASN A 162 -16.04 -2.44 -4.39
CA ASN A 162 -14.92 -2.97 -5.16
C ASN A 162 -15.37 -3.58 -6.48
N PRO A 163 -14.57 -3.42 -7.53
CA PRO A 163 -14.82 -4.10 -8.80
C PRO A 163 -14.58 -5.60 -8.65
N ARG A 164 -15.16 -6.36 -9.57
CA ARG A 164 -14.84 -7.77 -9.70
C ARG A 164 -13.36 -7.96 -10.03
N LEU A 165 -12.75 -9.02 -9.50
CA LEU A 165 -11.35 -9.35 -9.74
C LEU A 165 -11.20 -10.11 -11.07
N LYS A 166 -11.32 -9.39 -12.20
CA LYS A 166 -11.14 -9.95 -13.54
C LYS A 166 -9.82 -9.48 -14.16
N PRO A 167 -9.10 -10.36 -14.85
CA PRO A 167 -7.81 -10.02 -15.49
C PRO A 167 -7.90 -9.09 -16.68
N LEU A 168 -9.10 -8.83 -17.24
CA LEU A 168 -9.30 -8.04 -18.45
C LEU A 168 -10.41 -7.01 -18.21
N MET A 169 -10.03 -5.82 -17.74
CA MET A 169 -10.95 -4.73 -17.41
C MET A 169 -10.37 -3.39 -17.84
N ILE A 170 -11.22 -2.39 -18.03
CA ILE A 170 -10.85 -0.99 -18.27
C ILE A 170 -11.43 -0.14 -17.16
N GLY A 171 -10.59 0.63 -16.43
CA GLY A 171 -11.06 1.56 -15.41
C GLY A 171 -11.98 0.88 -14.37
N ARG A 172 -11.69 -0.38 -13.97
CA ARG A 172 -12.46 -1.20 -13.03
C ARG A 172 -13.82 -1.69 -13.57
N GLN A 173 -14.07 -1.55 -14.89
CA GLN A 173 -15.29 -2.01 -15.55
C GLN A 173 -15.01 -3.15 -16.53
N ASP A 174 -15.92 -4.12 -16.60
CA ASP A 174 -15.84 -5.26 -17.51
C ASP A 174 -16.36 -4.89 -18.91
N ILE A 175 -15.66 -3.97 -19.56
CA ILE A 175 -16.05 -3.38 -20.86
C ILE A 175 -14.98 -3.54 -21.93
N PHE A 176 -13.90 -4.31 -21.67
CA PHE A 176 -12.76 -4.40 -22.59
C PHE A 176 -13.17 -4.86 -23.98
N VAL A 177 -14.03 -5.90 -24.08
CA VAL A 177 -14.42 -6.46 -25.38
C VAL A 177 -15.32 -5.49 -26.13
N ASP A 178 -16.28 -4.87 -25.45
CA ASP A 178 -17.18 -3.90 -26.07
C ASP A 178 -16.38 -2.71 -26.63
N ALA A 179 -15.43 -2.20 -25.84
CA ALA A 179 -14.53 -1.14 -26.26
C ALA A 179 -13.63 -1.58 -27.45
N LEU A 180 -13.11 -2.82 -27.42
CA LEU A 180 -12.30 -3.33 -28.54
C LEU A 180 -13.12 -3.44 -29.83
N VAL A 181 -14.37 -3.92 -29.76
CA VAL A 181 -15.29 -4.00 -30.91
C VAL A 181 -15.55 -2.60 -31.46
N GLU A 182 -15.84 -1.64 -30.60
CA GLU A 182 -16.07 -0.24 -30.98
C GLU A 182 -14.83 0.35 -31.68
N GLU A 183 -13.64 0.18 -31.10
CA GLU A 183 -12.40 0.74 -31.68
C GLU A 183 -11.99 0.02 -32.98
N MET A 184 -12.27 -1.28 -33.12
CA MET A 184 -12.08 -1.98 -34.40
C MET A 184 -13.00 -1.39 -35.48
N MET A 185 -14.25 -1.08 -35.17
CA MET A 185 -15.18 -0.45 -36.12
C MET A 185 -14.75 0.98 -36.46
N ASN A 186 -14.26 1.75 -35.48
CA ASN A 186 -13.70 3.09 -35.69
C ASN A 186 -12.47 3.06 -36.63
N ASP A 187 -11.67 2.01 -36.56
CA ASP A 187 -10.49 1.77 -37.40
C ASP A 187 -10.85 1.07 -38.73
N SER A 188 -12.15 1.05 -39.09
CA SER A 188 -12.68 0.48 -40.34
C SER A 188 -12.54 -1.04 -40.47
N ILE A 189 -12.45 -1.76 -39.37
CA ILE A 189 -12.48 -3.24 -39.37
C ILE A 189 -13.92 -3.70 -39.26
N PHE A 190 -14.45 -4.33 -40.31
CA PHE A 190 -15.78 -4.92 -40.32
C PHE A 190 -15.78 -6.28 -39.59
N ILE A 191 -16.73 -6.50 -38.70
CA ILE A 191 -16.91 -7.77 -37.98
C ILE A 191 -18.17 -8.42 -38.54
N GLU A 192 -18.03 -9.57 -39.26
CA GLU A 192 -19.18 -10.23 -39.90
C GLU A 192 -20.23 -10.64 -38.85
N GLN A 193 -19.79 -11.19 -37.73
CA GLN A 193 -20.67 -11.58 -36.63
C GLN A 193 -19.94 -11.38 -35.30
N VAL A 194 -20.43 -10.48 -34.44
CA VAL A 194 -19.88 -10.31 -33.09
C VAL A 194 -20.23 -11.55 -32.26
N GLN A 195 -19.27 -12.44 -32.10
CA GLN A 195 -19.38 -13.61 -31.24
C GLN A 195 -18.30 -13.55 -30.18
N VAL A 196 -18.69 -13.40 -28.89
CA VAL A 196 -17.77 -13.35 -27.76
C VAL A 196 -17.84 -14.65 -26.97
N THR A 197 -16.70 -15.25 -26.69
CA THR A 197 -16.59 -16.48 -25.89
C THR A 197 -15.43 -16.41 -24.92
N ASN A 198 -15.49 -17.20 -23.85
CA ASN A 198 -14.36 -17.37 -22.94
C ASN A 198 -13.55 -18.61 -23.32
N GLY A 199 -12.23 -18.50 -23.29
CA GLY A 199 -11.38 -19.63 -23.63
C GLY A 199 -9.90 -19.32 -23.46
N ARG A 200 -9.08 -20.35 -23.39
CA ARG A 200 -7.64 -20.21 -23.32
C ARG A 200 -7.05 -19.96 -24.71
N CYS A 201 -6.18 -18.97 -24.82
CA CYS A 201 -5.43 -18.69 -26.05
C CYS A 201 -4.55 -19.90 -26.40
N PRO A 202 -4.63 -20.43 -27.65
CA PRO A 202 -3.77 -21.52 -28.11
C PRO A 202 -2.28 -21.13 -28.11
N ALA A 203 -1.42 -22.11 -27.93
CA ALA A 203 0.02 -21.86 -27.87
C ALA A 203 0.62 -21.47 -29.23
N ASP A 204 -0.04 -21.83 -30.31
CA ASP A 204 0.33 -21.54 -31.72
C ASP A 204 -0.33 -20.26 -32.28
N ALA A 205 -1.11 -19.54 -31.47
CA ALA A 205 -1.68 -18.25 -31.86
C ALA A 205 -0.59 -17.21 -32.11
N THR A 206 -0.79 -16.40 -33.15
CA THR A 206 0.14 -15.33 -33.55
C THR A 206 -0.10 -14.08 -32.72
N LEU A 207 0.95 -13.53 -32.12
CA LEU A 207 0.88 -12.28 -31.35
C LEU A 207 0.62 -11.10 -32.30
N VAL A 208 -0.43 -10.31 -32.01
CA VAL A 208 -0.75 -9.06 -32.67
C VAL A 208 -0.03 -7.90 -31.97
N ALA A 209 -0.30 -7.75 -30.67
CA ALA A 209 0.28 -6.66 -29.88
C ALA A 209 0.34 -7.01 -28.39
N THR A 210 1.21 -6.29 -27.68
CA THR A 210 1.30 -6.28 -26.22
C THR A 210 1.20 -4.85 -25.72
N ARG A 211 0.33 -4.62 -24.73
CA ARG A 211 0.34 -3.41 -23.91
C ARG A 211 0.89 -3.75 -22.53
N SER A 212 1.66 -2.85 -21.97
CA SER A 212 2.31 -3.14 -20.68
C SER A 212 2.49 -1.92 -19.82
N HIS A 213 2.31 -2.11 -18.51
CA HIS A 213 2.55 -1.10 -17.48
C HIS A 213 3.56 -1.62 -16.45
N THR A 214 4.40 -0.72 -15.95
CA THR A 214 5.44 -1.08 -14.98
C THR A 214 4.85 -1.29 -13.59
N ILE A 215 5.56 -2.03 -12.74
CA ILE A 215 5.20 -2.21 -11.34
C ILE A 215 5.08 -0.85 -10.61
N ASP A 216 5.93 0.14 -10.95
CA ASP A 216 5.87 1.48 -10.34
C ASP A 216 4.58 2.22 -10.67
N GLN A 217 4.12 2.13 -11.93
CA GLN A 217 2.84 2.73 -12.34
C GLN A 217 1.67 2.12 -11.55
N VAL A 218 1.76 0.83 -11.18
CA VAL A 218 0.75 0.15 -10.35
C VAL A 218 0.91 0.48 -8.87
N LEU A 219 2.14 0.57 -8.36
CA LEU A 219 2.40 0.89 -6.95
C LEU A 219 1.90 2.28 -6.53
N ILE A 220 2.02 3.29 -7.41
CA ILE A 220 1.63 4.66 -7.08
C ILE A 220 0.15 4.78 -6.70
N PRO A 221 -0.84 4.42 -7.55
CA PRO A 221 -2.25 4.49 -7.17
C PRO A 221 -2.60 3.50 -6.04
N MET A 222 -1.98 2.32 -6.01
CA MET A 222 -2.15 1.36 -4.91
C MET A 222 -1.81 1.95 -3.55
N MET A 223 -0.72 2.70 -3.45
CA MET A 223 -0.24 3.27 -2.19
C MET A 223 -0.84 4.64 -1.90
N LYS A 224 -0.81 5.58 -2.87
CA LYS A 224 -1.27 6.97 -2.69
C LYS A 224 -2.79 7.04 -2.50
N GLN A 225 -3.56 6.32 -3.32
CA GLN A 225 -5.03 6.33 -3.30
C GLN A 225 -5.60 5.17 -2.48
N SER A 226 -4.74 4.23 -2.08
CA SER A 226 -5.15 3.00 -1.37
C SER A 226 -6.04 2.08 -2.20
N ASP A 227 -5.81 2.01 -3.52
CA ASP A 227 -6.64 1.25 -4.43
C ASP A 227 -6.55 -0.27 -4.18
N ASN A 228 -7.72 -0.90 -3.95
CA ASN A 228 -7.81 -2.32 -3.66
C ASN A 228 -7.61 -3.18 -4.90
N TYR A 229 -8.15 -2.75 -6.06
CA TYR A 229 -8.05 -3.50 -7.31
C TYR A 229 -6.58 -3.64 -7.75
N TYR A 230 -5.81 -2.56 -7.64
CA TYR A 230 -4.37 -2.57 -7.91
C TYR A 230 -3.60 -3.52 -6.97
N ALA A 231 -4.00 -3.55 -5.71
CA ALA A 231 -3.37 -4.45 -4.73
C ALA A 231 -3.69 -5.93 -5.03
N GLU A 232 -4.92 -6.25 -5.39
CA GLU A 232 -5.29 -7.62 -5.75
C GLU A 232 -4.66 -8.03 -7.09
N ALA A 233 -4.60 -7.14 -8.08
CA ALA A 233 -3.88 -7.39 -9.31
C ALA A 233 -2.42 -7.78 -9.02
N LEU A 234 -1.73 -6.99 -8.19
CA LEU A 234 -0.35 -7.28 -7.79
C LEU A 234 -0.23 -8.59 -6.99
N PHE A 235 -1.19 -8.88 -6.11
CA PHE A 235 -1.23 -10.11 -5.33
C PHE A 235 -1.39 -11.37 -6.21
N TYR A 236 -2.21 -11.28 -7.28
CA TYR A 236 -2.33 -12.37 -8.25
C TYR A 236 -1.11 -12.49 -9.18
N GLN A 237 -0.34 -11.41 -9.42
CA GLN A 237 0.97 -11.55 -10.08
C GLN A 237 1.97 -12.31 -9.20
N ILE A 238 1.99 -12.03 -7.89
CA ILE A 238 2.78 -12.82 -6.93
C ILE A 238 2.35 -14.28 -6.98
N ALA A 239 1.06 -14.57 -7.02
CA ALA A 239 0.55 -15.94 -7.14
C ALA A 239 0.99 -16.59 -8.46
N ALA A 240 0.89 -15.89 -9.59
CA ALA A 240 1.26 -16.38 -10.92
C ALA A 240 2.76 -16.66 -11.07
N SER A 241 3.63 -15.97 -10.28
CA SER A 241 5.07 -16.21 -10.28
C SER A 241 5.47 -17.63 -9.85
N THR A 242 4.55 -18.38 -9.21
CA THR A 242 4.76 -19.79 -8.89
C THR A 242 4.71 -20.73 -10.12
N GLY A 243 4.34 -20.19 -11.30
CA GLY A 243 4.17 -20.96 -12.55
C GLY A 243 2.83 -21.69 -12.66
N ARG A 244 1.96 -21.59 -11.66
CA ARG A 244 0.62 -22.20 -11.72
C ARG A 244 -0.32 -21.38 -12.59
N ARG A 245 -1.16 -22.07 -13.39
CA ARG A 245 -2.21 -21.46 -14.20
C ARG A 245 -3.48 -22.33 -14.18
N PRO A 246 -4.61 -21.85 -13.66
CA PRO A 246 -4.80 -20.53 -13.07
C PRO A 246 -4.05 -20.36 -11.73
N ALA A 247 -3.51 -19.17 -11.51
CA ALA A 247 -2.95 -18.77 -10.23
C ALA A 247 -4.08 -18.63 -9.20
N LYS A 248 -3.86 -19.10 -7.97
CA LYS A 248 -4.84 -19.03 -6.89
C LYS A 248 -4.36 -18.07 -5.79
N ALA A 249 -5.29 -17.46 -5.08
CA ALA A 249 -4.98 -16.65 -3.92
C ALA A 249 -4.12 -17.41 -2.87
N SER A 250 -4.33 -18.74 -2.75
CA SER A 250 -3.49 -19.60 -1.90
C SER A 250 -2.02 -19.65 -2.32
N ASP A 251 -1.72 -19.51 -3.61
CA ASP A 251 -0.35 -19.47 -4.11
C ASP A 251 0.33 -18.14 -3.72
N GLY A 252 -0.39 -17.02 -3.84
CA GLY A 252 0.08 -15.71 -3.36
C GLY A 252 0.35 -15.70 -1.86
N ARG A 253 -0.58 -16.26 -1.08
CA ARG A 253 -0.40 -16.44 0.37
C ARG A 253 0.85 -17.26 0.72
N HIS A 254 1.13 -18.29 -0.07
CA HIS A 254 2.32 -19.10 0.12
C HIS A 254 3.60 -18.29 -0.08
N VAL A 255 3.68 -17.49 -1.13
CA VAL A 255 4.84 -16.63 -1.40
C VAL A 255 5.04 -15.59 -0.30
N VAL A 256 3.97 -14.90 0.14
CA VAL A 256 4.03 -13.95 1.26
C VAL A 256 4.55 -14.62 2.53
N LYS A 257 4.03 -15.80 2.88
CA LYS A 257 4.50 -16.56 4.06
C LYS A 257 5.97 -16.97 3.95
N LYS A 258 6.45 -17.27 2.74
CA LYS A 258 7.87 -17.58 2.50
C LYS A 258 8.74 -16.35 2.80
N LEU A 259 8.35 -15.15 2.35
CA LEU A 259 9.07 -13.93 2.68
C LEU A 259 9.06 -13.65 4.19
N ILE A 260 7.91 -13.80 4.87
CA ILE A 260 7.80 -13.65 6.33
C ILE A 260 8.78 -14.59 7.07
N SER A 261 8.90 -15.81 6.60
CA SER A 261 9.87 -16.78 7.16
C SER A 261 11.31 -16.39 6.85
N HIS A 262 11.58 -15.86 5.66
CA HIS A 262 12.90 -15.41 5.21
C HIS A 262 13.44 -14.26 6.07
N ILE A 263 12.59 -13.32 6.47
CA ILE A 263 12.98 -12.20 7.35
C ILE A 263 13.09 -12.58 8.83
N GLY A 264 13.04 -13.88 9.15
CA GLY A 264 13.24 -14.40 10.52
C GLY A 264 11.99 -14.40 11.39
N LEU A 265 10.81 -14.07 10.83
CA LEU A 265 9.52 -14.16 11.52
C LEU A 265 8.82 -15.47 11.12
N GLY A 266 8.21 -16.15 12.08
CA GLY A 266 7.39 -17.33 11.79
C GLY A 266 6.15 -16.95 10.96
N SER A 267 5.81 -17.78 9.95
CA SER A 267 4.58 -17.60 9.17
C SER A 267 3.29 -17.86 9.97
N GLN A 268 3.41 -18.47 11.12
CA GLN A 268 2.36 -18.63 12.12
C GLN A 268 2.59 -17.58 13.21
N PRO A 269 1.55 -16.95 13.71
CA PRO A 269 0.11 -17.17 13.50
C PRO A 269 -0.54 -16.22 12.47
N TYR A 270 0.20 -15.56 11.60
CA TYR A 270 -0.34 -14.57 10.66
C TYR A 270 -1.36 -15.17 9.69
N LYS A 271 -2.48 -14.46 9.48
CA LYS A 271 -3.49 -14.83 8.50
C LYS A 271 -3.57 -13.76 7.41
N ILE A 272 -3.36 -14.20 6.17
CA ILE A 272 -3.43 -13.37 4.96
C ILE A 272 -4.61 -13.91 4.16
N ALA A 273 -5.65 -13.10 3.99
CA ALA A 273 -6.84 -13.45 3.24
C ALA A 273 -6.76 -12.90 1.81
N ASP A 274 -6.35 -11.64 1.67
CA ASP A 274 -6.26 -10.91 0.42
C ASP A 274 -4.96 -10.08 0.34
N GLY A 275 -4.76 -9.39 -0.79
CA GLY A 275 -3.62 -8.52 -1.01
C GLY A 275 -3.86 -7.06 -0.59
N SER A 276 -5.11 -6.65 -0.47
CA SER A 276 -5.51 -5.25 -0.25
C SER A 276 -5.70 -4.87 1.22
N GLY A 277 -6.03 -5.85 2.06
CA GLY A 277 -6.40 -5.64 3.45
C GLY A 277 -7.87 -5.26 3.65
N LEU A 278 -8.71 -5.42 2.62
CA LEU A 278 -10.15 -5.21 2.74
C LEU A 278 -10.80 -6.29 3.62
N SER A 279 -10.37 -7.53 3.46
CA SER A 279 -10.88 -8.65 4.23
C SER A 279 -10.64 -8.48 5.73
N LEU A 280 -11.71 -8.62 6.51
CA LEU A 280 -11.63 -8.68 7.98
C LEU A 280 -10.94 -9.95 8.50
N TYR A 281 -10.61 -10.89 7.61
CA TYR A 281 -9.92 -12.14 7.96
C TYR A 281 -8.39 -12.00 7.92
N ASN A 282 -7.85 -10.84 7.52
CA ASN A 282 -6.43 -10.55 7.68
C ASN A 282 -6.07 -10.32 9.15
N TYR A 283 -5.00 -10.98 9.62
CA TYR A 283 -4.44 -10.75 10.94
C TYR A 283 -2.92 -10.68 10.85
N LEU A 284 -2.38 -9.51 11.14
CA LEU A 284 -0.95 -9.20 11.19
C LEU A 284 -0.59 -8.58 12.53
N SER A 285 0.69 -8.32 12.74
CA SER A 285 1.19 -7.57 13.89
C SER A 285 1.96 -6.32 13.46
N ALA A 286 2.06 -5.33 14.33
CA ALA A 286 2.90 -4.16 14.10
C ALA A 286 4.38 -4.57 13.93
N GLU A 287 4.84 -5.61 14.64
CA GLU A 287 6.18 -6.19 14.46
C GLU A 287 6.40 -6.64 13.01
N LEU A 288 5.46 -7.40 12.43
CA LEU A 288 5.59 -7.89 11.06
C LEU A 288 5.71 -6.75 10.06
N GLU A 289 4.81 -5.76 10.11
CA GLU A 289 4.84 -4.62 9.18
C GLU A 289 6.14 -3.82 9.32
N THR A 290 6.58 -3.56 10.56
CA THR A 290 7.83 -2.83 10.83
C THR A 290 9.05 -3.60 10.32
N MET A 291 9.11 -4.92 10.53
CA MET A 291 10.24 -5.74 10.06
C MET A 291 10.26 -5.89 8.54
N LEU A 292 9.10 -5.89 7.87
CA LEU A 292 9.03 -5.82 6.40
C LEU A 292 9.51 -4.45 5.88
N LEU A 293 9.15 -3.35 6.54
CA LEU A 293 9.67 -2.02 6.20
C LEU A 293 11.20 -1.95 6.39
N ARG A 294 11.73 -2.52 7.49
CA ARG A 294 13.18 -2.67 7.67
C ARG A 294 13.81 -3.51 6.57
N TYR A 295 13.18 -4.61 6.20
CA TYR A 295 13.66 -5.45 5.09
C TYR A 295 13.73 -4.64 3.78
N ALA A 296 12.69 -3.89 3.45
CA ALA A 296 12.69 -3.03 2.27
C ALA A 296 13.83 -1.99 2.33
N TRP A 297 14.04 -1.33 3.47
CA TRP A 297 15.14 -0.38 3.67
C TRP A 297 16.52 -0.98 3.40
N LEU A 298 16.75 -2.21 3.81
CA LEU A 298 18.03 -2.91 3.60
C LEU A 298 18.23 -3.39 2.15
N HIS A 299 17.18 -3.34 1.31
CA HIS A 299 17.19 -3.77 -0.09
C HIS A 299 16.80 -2.60 -1.00
N GLY A 300 17.80 -1.87 -1.51
CA GLY A 300 17.59 -0.68 -2.37
C GLY A 300 16.65 -0.95 -3.54
N THR A 301 16.73 -2.12 -4.18
CA THR A 301 15.82 -2.54 -5.27
C THR A 301 14.34 -2.64 -4.85
N ILE A 302 14.05 -2.67 -3.55
CA ILE A 302 12.69 -2.62 -3.02
C ILE A 302 12.38 -1.21 -2.51
N TYR A 303 13.30 -0.63 -1.73
CA TYR A 303 13.10 0.66 -1.09
C TYR A 303 12.91 1.80 -2.09
N ASP A 304 13.73 1.85 -3.13
CA ASP A 304 13.73 2.93 -4.14
C ASP A 304 12.43 2.99 -4.95
N HIS A 305 11.67 1.88 -4.99
CA HIS A 305 10.36 1.80 -5.65
C HIS A 305 9.19 1.96 -4.66
N LEU A 306 9.33 1.43 -3.44
CA LEU A 306 8.30 1.52 -2.40
C LEU A 306 8.19 2.93 -1.81
N TYR A 307 9.32 3.53 -1.44
CA TYR A 307 9.36 4.79 -0.69
C TYR A 307 8.72 5.97 -1.44
N PRO A 308 8.96 6.18 -2.75
CA PRO A 308 8.29 7.23 -3.52
C PRO A 308 6.78 7.02 -3.69
N ALA A 309 6.33 5.76 -3.66
CA ALA A 309 4.92 5.41 -3.81
C ALA A 309 4.11 5.67 -2.53
N LEU A 310 4.74 5.82 -1.35
CA LEU A 310 4.03 6.09 -0.09
C LEU A 310 3.43 7.50 -0.07
N PRO A 311 2.21 7.68 0.49
CA PRO A 311 1.66 8.99 0.83
C PRO A 311 2.58 9.81 1.72
N VAL A 312 2.64 11.11 1.49
CA VAL A 312 3.46 12.07 2.24
C VAL A 312 2.56 12.94 3.12
N ALA A 313 2.88 13.03 4.40
CA ALA A 313 2.13 13.83 5.36
C ALA A 313 2.03 15.30 4.93
N GLY A 314 0.81 15.82 4.87
CA GLY A 314 0.50 17.19 4.50
C GLY A 314 0.59 17.51 2.99
N TYR A 315 0.98 16.54 2.14
CA TYR A 315 1.25 16.83 0.72
C TYR A 315 0.42 16.03 -0.26
N ASP A 316 0.29 14.70 -0.08
CA ASP A 316 -0.37 13.89 -1.10
C ASP A 316 -1.07 12.63 -0.56
N GLY A 317 -1.85 12.01 -1.43
CA GLY A 317 -2.51 10.75 -1.18
C GLY A 317 -3.42 10.80 0.05
N THR A 318 -3.49 9.68 0.76
CA THR A 318 -4.34 9.56 1.95
C THR A 318 -3.81 10.34 3.17
N LEU A 319 -2.63 10.95 3.09
CA LEU A 319 -2.05 11.83 4.10
C LEU A 319 -2.08 13.32 3.73
N GLU A 320 -2.63 13.71 2.58
CA GLU A 320 -2.69 15.11 2.12
C GLU A 320 -3.24 16.07 3.19
N LYS A 321 -4.28 15.64 3.90
CA LYS A 321 -4.97 16.45 4.94
C LYS A 321 -4.63 16.01 6.37
N ARG A 322 -3.53 15.28 6.55
CA ARG A 322 -3.06 14.80 7.86
C ARG A 322 -1.66 15.33 8.13
N MET A 323 -1.39 15.70 9.38
CA MET A 323 -0.06 16.21 9.80
C MET A 323 0.41 17.38 8.91
N THR A 324 -0.51 18.31 8.60
CA THR A 324 -0.27 19.47 7.72
C THR A 324 0.54 20.60 8.40
N GLN A 325 1.04 20.38 9.61
CA GLN A 325 1.86 21.29 10.39
C GLN A 325 2.76 20.49 11.32
N GLY A 326 3.85 21.11 11.76
CA GLY A 326 4.80 20.52 12.72
C GLY A 326 5.84 19.61 12.06
N PRO A 327 6.67 18.91 12.85
CA PRO A 327 7.83 18.16 12.36
C PRO A 327 7.49 16.93 11.53
N ALA A 328 6.23 16.46 11.57
CA ALA A 328 5.79 15.33 10.74
C ALA A 328 5.41 15.74 9.32
N GLU A 329 5.12 17.05 9.07
CA GLU A 329 4.78 17.56 7.74
C GLU A 329 5.93 17.35 6.74
N GLY A 330 5.65 16.73 5.60
CA GLY A 330 6.66 16.41 4.58
C GLY A 330 7.67 15.33 4.98
N ASN A 331 7.75 15.00 6.26
CA ASN A 331 8.68 14.04 6.84
C ASN A 331 8.09 12.62 6.83
N VAL A 332 6.89 12.44 7.37
CA VAL A 332 6.26 11.11 7.44
C VAL A 332 5.81 10.67 6.05
N ARG A 333 6.28 9.48 5.64
CA ARG A 333 5.83 8.77 4.43
C ARG A 333 5.26 7.43 4.84
N ALA A 334 3.94 7.27 4.75
CA ALA A 334 3.29 6.11 5.33
C ALA A 334 2.03 5.69 4.58
N LYS A 335 1.76 4.39 4.60
CA LYS A 335 0.50 3.81 4.15
C LYS A 335 -0.53 3.87 5.27
N THR A 336 -1.71 4.36 4.97
CA THR A 336 -2.87 4.35 5.86
C THR A 336 -3.71 3.08 5.69
N GLY A 337 -4.38 2.67 6.75
CA GLY A 337 -5.45 1.65 6.69
C GLY A 337 -6.68 2.12 7.46
N THR A 338 -7.86 1.88 6.90
CA THR A 338 -9.13 2.26 7.54
C THR A 338 -10.22 1.26 7.15
N LEU A 339 -10.83 0.64 8.16
CA LEU A 339 -12.09 -0.09 8.08
C LEU A 339 -12.94 0.34 9.28
N THR A 340 -14.20 -0.06 9.34
CA THR A 340 -15.05 0.24 10.51
C THR A 340 -14.40 -0.29 11.77
N GLY A 341 -14.12 0.60 12.73
CA GLY A 341 -13.48 0.26 13.99
C GLY A 341 -11.99 -0.06 13.92
N ILE A 342 -11.34 0.17 12.76
CA ILE A 342 -9.92 -0.11 12.53
C ILE A 342 -9.25 1.09 11.89
N SER A 343 -8.10 1.51 12.45
CA SER A 343 -7.26 2.55 11.88
C SER A 343 -5.80 2.16 12.00
N SER A 344 -5.06 2.14 10.91
CA SER A 344 -3.65 1.78 10.88
C SER A 344 -2.81 2.79 10.09
N LEU A 345 -1.52 2.85 10.43
CA LEU A 345 -0.53 3.69 9.77
C LEU A 345 0.84 3.02 9.89
N ALA A 346 1.52 2.80 8.77
CA ALA A 346 2.85 2.21 8.78
C ALA A 346 3.74 2.80 7.67
N GLY A 347 5.01 3.07 7.98
CA GLY A 347 5.94 3.70 7.05
C GLY A 347 7.22 4.19 7.70
N TYR A 348 7.73 5.32 7.21
CA TYR A 348 9.03 5.87 7.57
C TYR A 348 8.91 7.32 8.02
N CYS A 349 9.84 7.74 8.87
CA CYS A 349 10.07 9.16 9.21
C CYS A 349 11.51 9.37 9.68
N GLU A 350 11.94 10.62 9.67
CA GLU A 350 13.20 11.06 10.30
C GLU A 350 12.91 11.63 11.68
N ALA A 351 13.65 11.19 12.68
CA ALA A 351 13.58 11.72 14.04
C ALA A 351 14.35 13.04 14.19
N GLU A 352 14.10 13.79 15.28
CA GLU A 352 14.76 15.08 15.57
C GLU A 352 16.31 15.00 15.56
N ASN A 353 16.86 13.84 15.90
CA ASN A 353 18.31 13.59 15.91
C ASN A 353 18.88 13.15 14.53
N GLY A 354 18.06 13.14 13.47
CA GLY A 354 18.45 12.72 12.12
C GLY A 354 18.45 11.20 11.90
N HIS A 355 18.04 10.40 12.89
CA HIS A 355 17.90 8.96 12.69
C HIS A 355 16.70 8.63 11.81
N GLN A 356 16.89 7.69 10.90
CA GLN A 356 15.82 7.17 10.07
C GLN A 356 15.05 6.11 10.86
N LEU A 357 13.74 6.23 10.91
CA LEU A 357 12.86 5.32 11.64
C LEU A 357 11.87 4.67 10.65
N CYS A 358 11.51 3.42 10.92
CA CYS A 358 10.29 2.83 10.37
C CYS A 358 9.35 2.43 11.51
N PHE A 359 8.05 2.45 11.23
CA PHE A 359 7.05 2.21 12.26
C PHE A 359 5.77 1.57 11.72
N SER A 360 5.04 0.91 12.61
CA SER A 360 3.66 0.47 12.38
C SER A 360 2.81 0.74 13.61
N ILE A 361 1.59 1.23 13.37
CA ILE A 361 0.53 1.52 14.36
C ILE A 361 -0.75 0.87 13.86
N ILE A 362 -1.30 -0.10 14.60
CA ILE A 362 -2.56 -0.75 14.27
C ILE A 362 -3.52 -0.55 15.44
N ASN A 363 -4.55 0.29 15.25
CA ASN A 363 -5.64 0.49 16.21
C ASN A 363 -6.84 -0.36 15.82
N GLN A 364 -7.43 -1.08 16.78
CA GLN A 364 -8.62 -1.90 16.59
C GLN A 364 -9.62 -1.68 17.72
N GLY A 365 -10.93 -1.70 17.41
CA GLY A 365 -12.01 -1.43 18.36
C GLY A 365 -12.22 0.06 18.62
N VAL A 366 -11.75 0.94 17.71
CA VAL A 366 -11.98 2.39 17.84
C VAL A 366 -13.41 2.74 17.44
N MET A 367 -14.13 3.46 18.29
CA MET A 367 -15.53 3.84 18.00
C MET A 367 -15.65 4.80 16.82
N ARG A 368 -14.69 5.71 16.67
CA ARG A 368 -14.59 6.64 15.55
C ARG A 368 -13.20 6.56 14.95
N ASN A 369 -13.10 6.26 13.66
CA ASN A 369 -11.80 6.19 12.97
C ASN A 369 -11.01 7.50 13.05
N ALA A 370 -11.69 8.64 13.23
CA ALA A 370 -11.04 9.93 13.45
C ALA A 370 -10.16 9.97 14.71
N ASP A 371 -10.58 9.27 15.79
CA ASP A 371 -9.82 9.23 17.05
C ASP A 371 -8.52 8.42 16.86
N GLY A 372 -8.61 7.27 16.18
CA GLY A 372 -7.43 6.48 15.81
C GLY A 372 -6.46 7.26 14.92
N LYS A 373 -6.97 8.00 13.92
CA LYS A 373 -6.14 8.86 13.06
C LYS A 373 -5.48 9.99 13.85
N ALA A 374 -6.22 10.67 14.73
CA ALA A 374 -5.68 11.73 15.58
C ALA A 374 -4.59 11.22 16.54
N PHE A 375 -4.74 10.01 17.08
CA PHE A 375 -3.70 9.37 17.87
C PHE A 375 -2.43 9.13 17.04
N GLN A 376 -2.57 8.55 15.83
CA GLN A 376 -1.45 8.29 14.93
C GLN A 376 -0.72 9.59 14.55
N ASP A 377 -1.46 10.67 14.29
CA ASP A 377 -0.88 11.97 13.93
C ASP A 377 -0.04 12.52 15.09
N ARG A 378 -0.58 12.50 16.33
CA ARG A 378 0.17 12.91 17.53
C ARG A 378 1.40 12.04 17.75
N PHE A 379 1.27 10.72 17.56
CA PHE A 379 2.38 9.79 17.70
C PHE A 379 3.51 10.11 16.71
N CYS A 380 3.20 10.34 15.45
CA CYS A 380 4.17 10.74 14.43
C CYS A 380 4.81 12.10 14.72
N GLN A 381 4.03 13.10 15.18
CA GLN A 381 4.57 14.40 15.57
C GLN A 381 5.61 14.24 16.70
N VAL A 382 5.32 13.42 17.70
CA VAL A 382 6.25 13.13 18.81
C VAL A 382 7.51 12.40 18.30
N LEU A 383 7.37 11.43 17.40
CA LEU A 383 8.52 10.73 16.79
C LEU A 383 9.43 11.69 16.03
N CYS A 384 8.85 12.65 15.30
CA CYS A 384 9.59 13.62 14.48
C CYS A 384 10.14 14.82 15.29
N GLY A 385 9.90 14.91 16.61
CA GLY A 385 10.51 15.91 17.48
C GLY A 385 9.57 16.95 18.11
N GLU A 386 8.24 16.80 17.97
CA GLU A 386 7.31 17.72 18.64
C GLU A 386 7.39 17.59 20.16
N LYS A 387 7.54 18.70 20.84
CA LYS A 387 7.47 18.75 22.32
C LYS A 387 6.01 18.80 22.74
N GLU A 388 5.48 17.74 23.35
CA GLU A 388 4.16 17.79 23.98
C GLU A 388 4.11 18.90 25.03
N GLU A 389 3.23 19.88 24.82
CA GLU A 389 2.87 20.80 25.91
C GLU A 389 2.06 20.01 26.94
N VAL A 390 2.66 19.71 28.09
CA VAL A 390 1.96 19.11 29.22
C VAL A 390 0.81 20.05 29.60
N LYS A 391 -0.43 19.63 29.38
CA LYS A 391 -1.65 20.47 29.60
C LYS A 391 -1.71 21.13 30.97
N GLY A 392 -0.97 20.64 31.98
CA GLY A 392 -0.86 21.27 33.31
C GLY A 392 0.00 22.52 33.40
N VAL A 393 0.85 22.84 32.40
CA VAL A 393 1.74 24.01 32.46
C VAL A 393 1.06 25.27 31.93
N LYS A 394 0.02 25.16 31.09
CA LYS A 394 -0.78 26.34 30.65
C LYS A 394 -1.57 26.93 31.80
N GLU A 395 -2.20 26.13 32.66
CA GLU A 395 -2.95 26.62 33.84
C GLU A 395 -2.04 27.35 34.82
N VAL A 396 -0.83 26.83 35.08
CA VAL A 396 0.14 27.48 35.98
C VAL A 396 0.70 28.79 35.40
N LYS A 397 0.87 28.89 34.09
CA LYS A 397 1.30 30.13 33.42
C LYS A 397 0.20 31.21 33.40
N GLU A 398 -1.05 30.79 33.15
CA GLU A 398 -2.20 31.72 33.21
C GLU A 398 -2.51 32.20 34.64
N VAL A 399 -2.47 31.30 35.61
CA VAL A 399 -2.61 31.68 37.05
C VAL A 399 -1.50 32.63 37.49
N LYS A 400 -0.25 32.42 37.09
CA LYS A 400 0.87 33.35 37.39
C LYS A 400 0.76 34.68 36.63
N ARG A 401 0.22 34.71 35.40
CA ARG A 401 -0.05 35.94 34.66
C ARG A 401 -1.20 36.73 35.28
N SER A 402 -2.30 36.07 35.65
CA SER A 402 -3.42 36.72 36.32
C SER A 402 -3.05 37.25 37.72
N ALA A 403 -2.25 36.53 38.50
CA ALA A 403 -1.73 36.97 39.80
C ALA A 403 -0.81 38.19 39.67
N ARG A 404 0.11 38.22 38.66
CA ARG A 404 0.97 39.38 38.39
C ARG A 404 0.19 40.62 37.90
N SER A 405 -0.88 40.41 37.11
CA SER A 405 -1.72 41.54 36.67
C SER A 405 -2.59 42.09 37.79
N ALA A 406 -3.06 41.27 38.74
CA ALA A 406 -3.79 41.68 39.92
C ALA A 406 -2.90 42.46 40.90
N GLN A 407 -1.64 42.06 41.09
CA GLN A 407 -0.66 42.73 41.93
C GLN A 407 -0.24 44.09 41.35
N LYS A 408 -0.12 44.24 40.03
CA LYS A 408 0.16 45.49 39.32
C LYS A 408 -1.00 46.49 39.39
N ARG A 409 -2.26 46.02 39.48
CA ARG A 409 -3.45 46.87 39.67
C ARG A 409 -3.59 47.39 41.12
N ARG A 410 -3.17 46.60 42.14
CA ARG A 410 -3.15 47.05 43.55
C ARG A 410 -2.08 48.07 43.86
N GLY A 411 -0.91 48.03 43.17
CA GLY A 411 0.18 49.00 43.35
C GLY A 411 -0.05 50.36 42.68
N ARG A 412 -1.10 50.52 41.82
CA ARG A 412 -1.47 51.80 41.19
C ARG A 412 -2.62 52.54 41.91
N ARG A 413 -3.12 52.01 43.02
CA ARG A 413 -4.20 52.61 43.84
C ARG A 413 -3.71 53.03 45.22
N ARG A 414 -2.41 53.26 45.44
CA ARG A 414 -1.82 53.88 46.57
C ARG A 414 -1.05 55.15 46.14
#